data_d46e4b58ad119ece2d05ff48bf75a1c5
#
_entry.id   d46e4b58ad119ece2d05ff48bf75a1c5
#
_cell.length_a   1.000
_cell.length_b   1.000
_cell.length_c   1.000
_cell.angle_alpha   90.00
_cell.angle_beta   90.00
_cell.angle_gamma   90.00
#
_symmetry.space_group_name_H-M   'P 1'
#
loop_
_entity.id
_entity.type
_entity.pdbx_description
1 polymer ?
#
loop_
_entity_poly.entity_id
_entity_poly.type
_entity_poly.pdbx_seq_one_letter_code
_entity_poly.pdbx_strand_id
1 'polypeptide(L)'
;MAREIVLDTETTGFDPKTGDRLIEVGCIEIEDLLPTGRTFHRFINPERLIPPDAIKVHGITDDKVKDAPKFHEVVDDLMEFLGDAPLIAHNAQVELARRDGG
;
A
#
# COMPACT_ATOMS: atom_id res chain seq x y z
N MET A 1 20.25 8.00 14.55
CA MET A 1 18.89 7.78 15.00
C MET A 1 18.18 6.91 13.98
N ALA A 2 17.44 5.92 14.44
CA ALA A 2 16.85 4.92 13.57
C ALA A 2 15.51 5.41 13.02
N ARG A 3 15.53 5.91 11.80
CA ARG A 3 14.31 6.25 11.06
C ARG A 3 13.86 5.02 10.28
N GLU A 4 12.62 4.64 10.50
CA GLU A 4 11.99 3.52 9.80
C GLU A 4 10.64 3.94 9.26
N ILE A 5 10.12 3.24 8.27
CA ILE A 5 8.81 3.54 7.71
C ILE A 5 7.99 2.26 7.71
N VAL A 6 6.83 2.33 8.37
CA VAL A 6 5.84 1.27 8.30
C VAL A 6 5.01 1.49 7.04
N LEU A 7 5.03 0.52 6.14
CA LEU A 7 4.36 0.57 4.86
C LEU A 7 3.18 -0.40 4.86
N ASP A 8 2.00 0.10 4.57
CA ASP A 8 0.81 -0.71 4.43
C ASP A 8 0.19 -0.45 3.06
N THR A 9 -0.21 -1.52 2.36
CA THR A 9 -0.78 -1.41 1.02
C THR A 9 -2.02 -2.26 0.90
N GLU A 10 -2.92 -1.83 -0.02
CA GLU A 10 -4.03 -2.65 -0.48
C GLU A 10 -3.93 -2.83 -1.99
N THR A 11 -4.36 -3.98 -2.48
CA THR A 11 -4.22 -4.35 -3.89
C THR A 11 -5.53 -4.92 -4.44
N THR A 12 -5.58 -5.07 -5.78
CA THR A 12 -6.73 -5.71 -6.43
C THR A 12 -6.77 -7.21 -6.19
N GLY A 13 -5.69 -7.80 -5.69
CA GLY A 13 -5.62 -9.22 -5.39
C GLY A 13 -4.28 -9.60 -4.79
N PHE A 14 -4.03 -10.90 -4.69
CA PHE A 14 -2.85 -11.41 -3.99
C PHE A 14 -1.67 -11.74 -4.90
N ASP A 15 -1.88 -11.76 -6.21
CA ASP A 15 -0.86 -12.26 -7.15
C ASP A 15 -0.52 -11.20 -8.20
N PRO A 16 0.63 -10.51 -8.06
CA PRO A 16 1.03 -9.53 -9.06
C PRO A 16 1.30 -10.14 -10.43
N LYS A 17 1.54 -11.44 -10.53
CA LYS A 17 1.73 -12.13 -11.80
C LYS A 17 0.47 -12.17 -12.63
N THR A 18 -0.71 -12.11 -12.01
CA THR A 18 -1.99 -12.06 -12.72
C THR A 18 -2.42 -10.62 -13.04
N GLY A 19 -1.55 -9.64 -12.78
CA GLY A 19 -1.82 -8.25 -13.07
C GLY A 19 -2.47 -7.48 -11.93
N ASP A 20 -2.43 -8.01 -10.71
CA ASP A 20 -2.96 -7.29 -9.55
C ASP A 20 -2.12 -6.06 -9.25
N ARG A 21 -2.78 -4.99 -8.84
CA ARG A 21 -2.17 -3.67 -8.71
C ARG A 21 -2.52 -3.03 -7.38
N LEU A 22 -1.69 -2.07 -6.98
CA LEU A 22 -1.94 -1.28 -5.78
C LEU A 22 -3.18 -0.41 -5.93
N ILE A 23 -3.97 -0.33 -4.86
CA ILE A 23 -5.14 0.54 -4.75
C ILE A 23 -4.91 1.62 -3.72
N GLU A 24 -4.13 1.31 -2.69
CA GLU A 24 -3.86 2.22 -1.60
C GLU A 24 -2.46 2.00 -1.09
N VAL A 25 -1.77 3.08 -0.72
CA VAL A 25 -0.49 3.01 -0.04
C VAL A 25 -0.51 3.97 1.13
N GLY A 26 -0.12 3.48 2.30
CA GLY A 26 0.01 4.26 3.50
C GLY A 26 1.37 4.06 4.14
N CYS A 27 1.99 5.14 4.57
CA CYS A 27 3.29 5.10 5.22
C CYS A 27 3.26 5.92 6.49
N ILE A 28 3.87 5.38 7.54
CA ILE A 28 4.02 6.07 8.82
C ILE A 28 5.50 6.08 9.16
N GLU A 29 6.04 7.26 9.39
CA GLU A 29 7.43 7.39 9.83
C GLU A 29 7.54 7.12 11.32
N ILE A 30 8.51 6.28 11.67
CA ILE A 30 8.87 5.98 13.05
C ILE A 30 10.31 6.36 13.26
N GLU A 31 10.61 7.00 14.38
CA GLU A 31 11.98 7.28 14.81
C GLU A 31 12.13 6.84 16.24
N ASP A 32 13.15 6.02 16.50
CA ASP A 32 13.40 5.45 17.82
C ASP A 32 12.15 4.77 18.42
N LEU A 33 11.46 3.99 17.58
CA LEU A 33 10.28 3.21 17.92
C LEU A 33 9.01 4.03 18.20
N LEU A 34 9.02 5.33 17.92
CA LEU A 34 7.86 6.20 18.12
C LEU A 34 7.46 6.89 16.82
N PRO A 35 6.14 7.03 16.55
CA PRO A 35 5.69 7.80 15.39
C PRO A 35 6.16 9.25 15.48
N THR A 36 6.63 9.78 14.35
CA THR A 36 7.10 11.17 14.28
C THR A 36 6.00 12.17 13.94
N GLY A 37 4.84 11.66 13.49
CA GLY A 37 3.77 12.51 12.97
C GLY A 37 3.83 12.67 11.44
N ARG A 38 4.92 12.28 10.79
CA ARG A 38 5.01 12.33 9.33
C ARG A 38 4.38 11.08 8.73
N THR A 39 3.45 11.29 7.80
CA THR A 39 2.73 10.21 7.14
C THR A 39 2.61 10.51 5.66
N PHE A 40 2.41 9.44 4.88
CA PHE A 40 2.11 9.53 3.46
C PHE A 40 0.94 8.59 3.19
N HIS A 41 -0.07 9.09 2.49
CA HIS A 41 -1.22 8.26 2.15
C HIS A 41 -1.76 8.66 0.78
N ARG A 42 -1.99 7.65 -0.07
CA ARG A 42 -2.63 7.86 -1.37
C ARG A 42 -3.53 6.69 -1.72
N PHE A 43 -4.70 7.01 -2.25
CA PHE A 43 -5.43 6.03 -3.06
C PHE A 43 -4.87 6.06 -4.46
N ILE A 44 -4.91 4.92 -5.14
CA ILE A 44 -4.33 4.77 -6.47
C ILE A 44 -5.37 4.13 -7.37
N ASN A 45 -5.54 4.71 -8.57
CA ASN A 45 -6.38 4.09 -9.58
C ASN A 45 -5.63 2.91 -10.17
N PRO A 46 -6.12 1.68 -9.96
CA PRO A 46 -5.38 0.50 -10.43
C PRO A 46 -5.52 0.25 -11.93
N GLU A 47 -6.34 1.05 -12.63
CA GLU A 47 -6.60 0.91 -14.07
C GLU A 47 -7.18 -0.46 -14.44
N ARG A 48 -7.87 -1.09 -13.49
CA ARG A 48 -8.62 -2.33 -13.68
C ARG A 48 -9.72 -2.41 -12.63
N LEU A 49 -10.70 -3.27 -12.87
CA LEU A 49 -11.77 -3.49 -11.91
C LEU A 49 -11.24 -4.20 -10.66
N ILE A 50 -11.81 -3.82 -9.52
CA ILE A 50 -11.47 -4.44 -8.25
C ILE A 50 -12.36 -5.65 -8.05
N PRO A 51 -11.78 -6.86 -7.89
CA PRO A 51 -12.59 -8.06 -7.67
C PRO A 51 -13.41 -7.96 -6.38
N PRO A 52 -14.63 -8.52 -6.35
CA PRO A 52 -15.44 -8.51 -5.13
C PRO A 52 -14.75 -9.11 -3.90
N ASP A 53 -13.91 -10.12 -4.10
CA ASP A 53 -13.18 -10.74 -3.00
C ASP A 53 -12.20 -9.76 -2.35
N ALA A 54 -11.55 -8.93 -3.15
CA ALA A 54 -10.64 -7.91 -2.63
C ALA A 54 -11.42 -6.83 -1.87
N ILE A 55 -12.58 -6.41 -2.41
CA ILE A 55 -13.43 -5.42 -1.73
C ILE A 55 -13.87 -5.92 -0.36
N LYS A 56 -14.15 -7.21 -0.22
CA LYS A 56 -14.51 -7.79 1.07
C LYS A 56 -13.39 -7.66 2.10
N VAL A 57 -12.15 -7.64 1.66
CA VAL A 57 -10.99 -7.54 2.55
C VAL A 57 -10.77 -6.09 3.00
N HIS A 58 -10.76 -5.14 2.07
CA HIS A 58 -10.36 -3.75 2.38
C HIS A 58 -11.48 -2.72 2.24
N GLY A 59 -12.63 -3.08 1.66
CA GLY A 59 -13.76 -2.18 1.55
C GLY A 59 -13.60 -1.06 0.52
N ILE A 60 -12.55 -1.08 -0.29
CA ILE A 60 -12.29 -0.05 -1.29
C ILE A 60 -12.97 -0.45 -2.60
N THR A 61 -13.90 0.38 -3.05
CA THR A 61 -14.67 0.12 -4.27
C THR A 61 -14.08 0.85 -5.46
N ASP A 62 -14.49 0.44 -6.68
CA ASP A 62 -14.06 1.10 -7.91
C ASP A 62 -14.38 2.59 -7.91
N ASP A 63 -15.53 2.97 -7.37
CA ASP A 63 -15.92 4.38 -7.25
C ASP A 63 -14.93 5.20 -6.44
N LYS A 64 -14.36 4.62 -5.42
CA LYS A 64 -13.44 5.31 -4.54
C LYS A 64 -12.14 5.70 -5.24
N VAL A 65 -11.70 4.88 -6.19
CA VAL A 65 -10.39 5.06 -6.83
C VAL A 65 -10.48 5.51 -8.29
N LYS A 66 -11.68 5.67 -8.84
CA LYS A 66 -11.82 6.04 -10.26
C LYS A 66 -11.17 7.37 -10.61
N ASP A 67 -11.19 8.32 -9.66
CA ASP A 67 -10.61 9.65 -9.85
C ASP A 67 -9.26 9.79 -9.14
N ALA A 68 -8.76 8.72 -8.56
CA ALA A 68 -7.46 8.72 -7.90
C ALA A 68 -6.32 8.75 -8.93
N PRO A 69 -5.14 9.26 -8.54
CA PRO A 69 -3.99 9.23 -9.44
C PRO A 69 -3.56 7.80 -9.73
N LYS A 70 -2.93 7.62 -10.88
CA LYS A 70 -2.34 6.34 -11.26
C LYS A 70 -1.00 6.17 -10.54
N PHE A 71 -0.52 4.94 -10.45
CA PHE A 71 0.70 4.65 -9.70
C PHE A 71 1.89 5.50 -10.17
N HIS A 72 2.08 5.62 -11.49
CA HIS A 72 3.21 6.39 -12.02
C HIS A 72 3.17 7.87 -11.66
N GLU A 73 1.99 8.39 -11.30
CA GLU A 73 1.83 9.78 -10.85
C GLU A 73 2.16 9.94 -9.37
N VAL A 74 2.19 8.85 -8.62
CA VAL A 74 2.40 8.84 -7.16
C VAL A 74 3.83 8.43 -6.79
N VAL A 75 4.48 7.65 -7.66
CA VAL A 75 5.73 6.96 -7.32
C VAL A 75 6.86 7.93 -6.91
N ASP A 76 6.97 9.08 -7.56
CA ASP A 76 8.04 10.02 -7.25
C ASP A 76 7.88 10.60 -5.84
N ASP A 77 6.64 10.98 -5.48
CA ASP A 77 6.35 11.48 -4.14
C ASP A 77 6.55 10.39 -3.09
N LEU A 78 6.17 9.17 -3.41
CA LEU A 78 6.37 8.03 -2.51
C LEU A 78 7.87 7.79 -2.27
N MET A 79 8.66 7.76 -3.34
CA MET A 79 10.09 7.54 -3.22
C MET A 79 10.79 8.67 -2.45
N GLU A 80 10.32 9.90 -2.63
CA GLU A 80 10.85 11.03 -1.87
C GLU A 80 10.54 10.88 -0.37
N PHE A 81 9.33 10.45 -0.03
CA PHE A 81 8.97 10.21 1.37
C PHE A 81 9.80 9.07 1.97
N LEU A 82 9.95 7.97 1.24
CA LEU A 82 10.69 6.80 1.74
C LEU A 82 12.17 7.09 1.95
N GLY A 83 12.78 7.84 1.03
CA GLY A 83 14.23 8.07 1.07
C GLY A 83 14.98 6.74 1.11
N ASP A 84 15.93 6.63 2.02
CA ASP A 84 16.73 5.42 2.23
C ASP A 84 16.37 4.70 3.54
N ALA A 85 15.23 5.06 4.15
CA ALA A 85 14.82 4.46 5.41
C ALA A 85 14.48 2.98 5.24
N PRO A 86 14.81 2.13 6.22
CA PRO A 86 14.33 0.75 6.22
C PRO A 86 12.81 0.70 6.24
N LEU A 87 12.25 -0.26 5.53
CA LEU A 87 10.80 -0.44 5.42
C LEU A 87 10.34 -1.62 6.26
N ILE A 88 9.25 -1.41 6.99
CA ILE A 88 8.55 -2.46 7.70
C ILE A 88 7.21 -2.64 6.98
N ALA A 89 7.09 -3.71 6.21
CA ALA A 89 5.86 -3.98 5.48
C ALA A 89 4.80 -4.52 6.43
N HIS A 90 3.63 -3.89 6.41
CA HIS A 90 2.47 -4.37 7.13
C HIS A 90 1.29 -4.39 6.17
N ASN A 91 0.91 -5.59 5.72
CA ASN A 91 -0.14 -5.76 4.73
C ASN A 91 -0.90 -7.04 5.05
N ALA A 92 -2.20 -6.91 5.33
CA ALA A 92 -3.04 -8.05 5.71
C ALA A 92 -3.05 -9.15 4.64
N GLN A 93 -3.03 -8.77 3.37
CA GLN A 93 -3.01 -9.72 2.26
C GLN A 93 -1.69 -10.48 2.20
N VAL A 94 -0.57 -9.79 2.44
CA VAL A 94 0.75 -10.43 2.50
C VAL A 94 0.82 -11.38 3.68
N GLU A 95 0.29 -10.98 4.82
CA GLU A 95 0.26 -11.84 6.01
C GLU A 95 -0.56 -13.11 5.77
N LEU A 96 -1.73 -12.99 5.15
CA LEU A 96 -2.54 -14.14 4.79
C LEU A 96 -1.82 -15.08 3.84
N ALA A 97 -1.16 -14.53 2.83
CA ALA A 97 -0.36 -15.31 1.89
C ALA A 97 0.77 -16.06 2.59
N ARG A 98 1.43 -15.42 3.56
CA ARG A 98 2.49 -16.07 4.35
C ARG A 98 1.96 -17.22 5.19
N ARG A 99 0.79 -17.06 5.80
CA ARG A 99 0.18 -18.12 6.60
C ARG A 99 -0.17 -19.32 5.74
N ASP A 100 -0.71 -19.08 4.56
CA ASP A 100 -1.12 -20.12 3.63
C ASP A 100 0.06 -20.76 2.91
N GLY A 101 1.10 -20.02 2.66
CA GLY A 101 2.27 -20.48 1.92
C GLY A 101 3.42 -21.02 2.77
N GLY A 102 3.23 -21.03 4.06
CA GLY A 102 4.27 -21.50 4.97
C GLY A 102 4.84 -20.39 5.79
#